data_3caeffd3e79f2b70ef641286b851bdf4
#
_entry.id   3caeffd3e79f2b70ef641286b851bdf4
#
_cell.length_a   1.000
_cell.length_b   1.000
_cell.length_c   1.000
_cell.angle_alpha   90.00
_cell.angle_beta   90.00
_cell.angle_gamma   90.00
#
_symmetry.space_group_name_H-M   'P 1'
#
loop_
_entity.id
_entity.type
_entity.pdbx_description
1 polymer ?
#
loop_
_entity_poly.entity_id
_entity_poly.type
_entity_poly.pdbx_seq_one_letter_code
_entity_poly.pdbx_strand_id
1 'polypeptide(L)'
;MTAERIARSERSTGTREALLSAAEVLFAERGMYAVSNRQISEAAGQGNNAAACYHFGTRVDLLRAIESKHREPIEELRAQMVAAVGDSAELRDWVGALVRPLTDHLSALGTPSWYA
;
A
#
# COMPACT_ATOMS: atom_id res chain seq x y z
N MET A 1 -2.24 24.95 -15.39
CA MET A 1 -3.21 23.89 -15.00
C MET A 1 -4.43 24.57 -14.40
N THR A 2 -5.63 24.19 -14.82
CA THR A 2 -6.87 24.74 -14.31
C THR A 2 -7.28 24.11 -12.98
N ALA A 3 -8.05 24.83 -12.15
CA ALA A 3 -8.57 24.31 -10.89
C ALA A 3 -9.41 23.05 -11.08
N GLU A 4 -10.16 22.96 -12.19
CA GLU A 4 -10.96 21.80 -12.56
C GLU A 4 -10.10 20.54 -12.82
N ARG A 5 -8.96 20.72 -13.45
CA ARG A 5 -8.00 19.65 -13.71
C ARG A 5 -7.38 19.14 -12.42
N ILE A 6 -7.02 20.03 -11.51
CA ILE A 6 -6.49 19.70 -10.18
C ILE A 6 -7.52 18.90 -9.40
N ALA A 7 -8.76 19.37 -9.34
CA ALA A 7 -9.84 18.69 -8.62
C ALA A 7 -10.12 17.29 -9.18
N ARG A 8 -10.04 17.09 -10.50
CA ARG A 8 -10.21 15.77 -11.14
C ARG A 8 -9.06 14.84 -10.80
N SER A 9 -7.81 15.35 -10.80
CA SER A 9 -6.63 14.58 -10.42
C SER A 9 -6.69 14.15 -8.95
N GLU A 10 -7.10 15.02 -8.05
CA GLU A 10 -7.24 14.72 -6.63
C GLU A 10 -8.32 13.66 -6.38
N ARG A 11 -9.46 13.74 -7.06
CA ARG A 11 -10.52 12.73 -6.97
C ARG A 11 -10.06 11.37 -7.48
N SER A 12 -9.34 11.34 -8.59
CA SER A 12 -8.79 10.11 -9.15
C SER A 12 -7.79 9.46 -8.19
N THR A 13 -6.91 10.25 -7.57
CA THR A 13 -5.95 9.77 -6.56
C THR A 13 -6.68 9.23 -5.33
N GLY A 14 -7.68 9.94 -4.82
CA GLY A 14 -8.48 9.50 -3.68
C GLY A 14 -9.24 8.21 -3.96
N THR A 15 -9.79 8.06 -5.15
CA THR A 15 -10.46 6.84 -5.60
C THR A 15 -9.48 5.66 -5.67
N ARG A 16 -8.30 5.88 -6.24
CA ARG A 16 -7.26 4.86 -6.33
C ARG A 16 -6.83 4.38 -4.94
N GLU A 17 -6.61 5.29 -4.01
CA GLU A 17 -6.24 4.95 -2.63
C GLU A 17 -7.36 4.19 -1.90
N ALA A 18 -8.62 4.58 -2.08
CA ALA A 18 -9.77 3.89 -1.51
C ALA A 18 -9.87 2.45 -2.03
N LEU A 19 -9.64 2.25 -3.33
CA LEU A 19 -9.64 0.91 -3.95
C LEU A 19 -8.50 0.05 -3.42
N LEU A 20 -7.29 0.60 -3.28
CA LEU A 20 -6.15 -0.12 -2.69
C LEU A 20 -6.44 -0.55 -1.26
N SER A 21 -6.93 0.36 -0.42
CA SER A 21 -7.24 0.05 0.97
C SER A 21 -8.32 -1.01 1.10
N ALA A 22 -9.37 -0.94 0.28
CA ALA A 22 -10.42 -1.96 0.25
C ALA A 22 -9.87 -3.32 -0.17
N ALA A 23 -9.02 -3.36 -1.19
CA ALA A 23 -8.38 -4.60 -1.65
C ALA A 23 -7.50 -5.22 -0.56
N GLU A 24 -6.70 -4.44 0.13
CA GLU A 24 -5.83 -4.92 1.20
C GLU A 24 -6.62 -5.62 2.31
N VAL A 25 -7.71 -5.01 2.75
CA VAL A 25 -8.57 -5.55 3.81
C VAL A 25 -9.27 -6.83 3.34
N LEU A 26 -9.89 -6.79 2.17
CA LEU A 26 -10.64 -7.94 1.63
C LEU A 26 -9.72 -9.13 1.38
N PHE A 27 -8.52 -8.90 0.85
CA PHE A 27 -7.54 -9.96 0.63
C PHE A 27 -7.01 -10.55 1.94
N ALA A 28 -6.83 -9.72 2.98
CA ALA A 28 -6.46 -10.20 4.30
C ALA A 28 -7.54 -11.08 4.94
N GLU A 29 -8.79 -10.71 4.76
CA GLU A 29 -9.93 -11.41 5.36
C GLU A 29 -10.34 -12.69 4.61
N ARG A 30 -10.27 -12.67 3.28
CA ARG A 30 -10.87 -13.71 2.42
C ARG A 30 -9.87 -14.40 1.49
N GLY A 31 -8.63 -13.92 1.43
CA GLY A 31 -7.65 -14.36 0.44
C GLY A 31 -7.88 -13.69 -0.93
N MET A 32 -6.82 -13.55 -1.70
CA MET A 32 -6.86 -12.78 -2.95
C MET A 32 -7.67 -13.47 -4.07
N TYR A 33 -7.85 -14.78 -4.01
CA TYR A 33 -8.60 -15.50 -5.03
C TYR A 33 -10.11 -15.49 -4.80
N ALA A 34 -10.56 -15.21 -3.57
CA ALA A 34 -11.97 -15.18 -3.20
C ALA A 34 -12.62 -13.82 -3.39
N VAL A 35 -11.86 -12.80 -3.81
CA VAL A 35 -12.33 -11.42 -3.91
C VAL A 35 -12.32 -10.97 -5.37
N SER A 36 -13.48 -10.50 -5.86
CA SER A 36 -13.62 -9.97 -7.21
C SER A 36 -13.31 -8.46 -7.24
N ASN A 37 -13.00 -7.95 -8.43
CA ASN A 37 -12.84 -6.51 -8.64
C ASN A 37 -14.12 -5.73 -8.35
N ARG A 38 -15.28 -6.34 -8.60
CA ARG A 38 -16.57 -5.77 -8.25
C ARG A 38 -16.70 -5.56 -6.74
N GLN A 39 -16.34 -6.56 -5.95
CA GLN A 39 -16.38 -6.48 -4.49
C GLN A 39 -15.44 -5.39 -3.97
N ILE A 40 -14.24 -5.26 -4.55
CA ILE A 40 -13.30 -4.21 -4.20
C ILE A 40 -13.90 -2.83 -4.50
N SER A 41 -14.49 -2.65 -5.68
CA SER A 41 -15.12 -1.39 -6.08
C SER A 41 -16.28 -1.02 -5.16
N GLU A 42 -17.12 -1.98 -4.82
CA GLU A 42 -18.26 -1.78 -3.89
C GLU A 42 -17.76 -1.41 -2.49
N ALA A 43 -16.77 -2.11 -1.97
CA ALA A 43 -16.20 -1.83 -0.65
C ALA A 43 -15.52 -0.46 -0.59
N ALA A 44 -14.97 0.01 -1.70
CA ALA A 44 -14.38 1.33 -1.81
C ALA A 44 -15.41 2.46 -2.02
N GLY A 45 -16.70 2.13 -2.04
CA GLY A 45 -17.77 3.10 -2.24
C GLY A 45 -17.90 3.62 -3.66
N GLN A 46 -17.41 2.87 -4.64
CA GLN A 46 -17.48 3.26 -6.05
C GLN A 46 -18.76 2.74 -6.69
N GLY A 47 -19.51 3.63 -7.35
CA GLY A 47 -20.70 3.26 -8.10
C GLY A 47 -20.40 2.46 -9.37
N ASN A 48 -19.19 2.57 -9.89
CA ASN A 48 -18.75 1.85 -11.07
C ASN A 48 -18.05 0.54 -10.66
N ASN A 49 -18.66 -0.60 -10.96
CA ASN A 49 -18.10 -1.92 -10.66
C ASN A 49 -16.79 -2.22 -11.38
N ALA A 50 -16.47 -1.48 -12.42
CA ALA A 50 -15.22 -1.61 -13.18
C ALA A 50 -14.10 -0.69 -12.65
N ALA A 51 -14.32 0.06 -11.57
CA ALA A 51 -13.35 1.04 -11.07
C ALA A 51 -12.00 0.41 -10.74
N ALA A 52 -11.98 -0.75 -10.08
CA ALA A 52 -10.73 -1.44 -9.76
C ALA A 52 -9.95 -1.84 -11.02
N CYS A 53 -10.64 -2.36 -12.02
CA CYS A 53 -10.02 -2.72 -13.31
C CYS A 53 -9.51 -1.47 -14.03
N TYR A 54 -10.26 -0.39 -14.02
CA TYR A 54 -9.87 0.87 -14.64
C TYR A 54 -8.59 1.44 -14.04
N HIS A 55 -8.47 1.44 -12.71
CA HIS A 55 -7.33 2.04 -12.02
C HIS A 55 -6.09 1.14 -11.98
N PHE A 56 -6.25 -0.17 -11.96
CA PHE A 56 -5.13 -1.10 -11.74
C PHE A 56 -4.90 -2.09 -12.87
N GLY A 57 -5.88 -2.34 -13.73
CA GLY A 57 -5.77 -3.32 -14.79
C GLY A 57 -5.89 -4.76 -14.27
N THR A 58 -4.80 -5.51 -14.30
CA THR A 58 -4.80 -6.92 -13.89
C THR A 58 -4.69 -7.09 -12.37
N ARG A 59 -5.00 -8.30 -11.89
CA ARG A 59 -4.82 -8.66 -10.48
C ARG A 59 -3.35 -8.52 -10.04
N VAL A 60 -2.42 -8.89 -10.90
CA VAL A 60 -0.98 -8.74 -10.63
C VAL A 60 -0.61 -7.27 -10.48
N ASP A 61 -1.15 -6.40 -11.33
CA ASP A 61 -0.93 -4.95 -11.23
C ASP A 61 -1.47 -4.39 -9.91
N LEU A 62 -2.63 -4.85 -9.48
CA LEU A 62 -3.21 -4.48 -8.18
C LEU A 62 -2.31 -4.91 -7.01
N LEU A 63 -1.81 -6.15 -7.03
CA LEU A 63 -0.90 -6.65 -6.01
C LEU A 63 0.42 -5.88 -5.98
N ARG A 64 0.95 -5.54 -7.15
CA ARG A 64 2.14 -4.69 -7.25
C ARG A 64 1.91 -3.29 -6.68
N ALA A 65 0.73 -2.74 -6.89
CA ALA A 65 0.36 -1.43 -6.33
C ALA A 65 0.29 -1.48 -4.80
N ILE A 66 -0.25 -2.55 -4.23
CA ILE A 66 -0.26 -2.77 -2.78
C ILE A 66 1.17 -2.90 -2.25
N GLU A 67 1.99 -3.71 -2.89
CA GLU A 67 3.40 -3.91 -2.51
C GLU A 67 4.17 -2.58 -2.55
N SER A 68 4.03 -1.81 -3.61
CA SER A 68 4.71 -0.51 -3.74
C SER A 68 4.27 0.49 -2.68
N LYS A 69 2.98 0.51 -2.35
CA LYS A 69 2.43 1.39 -1.30
C LYS A 69 3.13 1.18 0.03
N HIS A 70 3.44 -0.07 0.38
CA HIS A 70 4.09 -0.40 1.64
C HIS A 70 5.61 -0.38 1.56
N ARG A 71 6.18 -0.79 0.43
CA ARG A 71 7.64 -0.82 0.24
C ARG A 71 8.25 0.58 0.32
N GLU A 72 7.65 1.58 -0.30
CA GLU A 72 8.20 2.93 -0.35
C GLU A 72 8.47 3.53 1.03
N PRO A 73 7.50 3.56 1.98
CA PRO A 73 7.77 4.05 3.32
C PRO A 73 8.75 3.17 4.10
N ILE A 74 8.75 1.85 3.88
CA ILE A 74 9.70 0.94 4.52
C ILE A 74 11.13 1.25 4.06
N GLU A 75 11.36 1.42 2.76
CA GLU A 75 12.69 1.72 2.22
C GLU A 75 13.18 3.10 2.67
N GLU A 76 12.29 4.08 2.75
CA GLU A 76 12.64 5.41 3.28
C GLU A 76 13.08 5.32 4.75
N LEU A 77 12.34 4.60 5.59
CA LEU A 77 12.69 4.38 6.98
C LEU A 77 14.00 3.59 7.12
N ARG A 78 14.19 2.58 6.27
CA ARG A 78 15.43 1.81 6.24
C ARG A 78 16.65 2.69 5.93
N ALA A 79 16.52 3.58 4.94
CA ALA A 79 17.58 4.51 4.60
C ALA A 79 17.95 5.41 5.79
N GLN A 80 16.95 5.90 6.53
CA GLN A 80 17.16 6.70 7.74
C GLN A 80 17.87 5.90 8.84
N MET A 81 17.43 4.66 9.08
CA MET A 81 18.01 3.81 10.11
C MET A 81 19.45 3.37 9.76
N VAL A 82 19.72 3.06 8.50
CA VAL A 82 21.08 2.74 8.03
C VAL A 82 21.99 3.95 8.21
N ALA A 83 21.54 5.14 7.87
CA ALA A 83 22.31 6.36 8.09
C ALA A 83 22.62 6.60 9.58
N ALA A 84 21.66 6.30 10.45
CA ALA A 84 21.83 6.46 11.90
C ALA A 84 22.81 5.45 12.51
N VAL A 85 22.96 4.27 11.92
CA VAL A 85 23.96 3.28 12.36
C VAL A 85 25.38 3.79 12.16
N GLY A 86 25.62 4.54 11.08
CA GLY A 86 26.91 5.16 10.79
C GLY A 86 28.05 4.13 10.67
N ASP A 87 29.07 4.30 11.49
CA ASP A 87 30.27 3.46 11.49
C ASP A 87 30.24 2.37 12.57
N SER A 88 29.09 2.00 13.08
CA SER A 88 29.00 1.00 14.13
C SER A 88 29.64 -0.33 13.71
N ALA A 89 30.42 -0.90 14.61
CA ALA A 89 31.01 -2.23 14.45
C ALA A 89 30.09 -3.34 14.99
N GLU A 90 28.98 -2.96 15.60
CA GLU A 90 28.05 -3.91 16.23
C GLU A 90 27.08 -4.50 15.20
N LEU A 91 27.12 -5.83 15.05
CA LEU A 91 26.20 -6.54 14.15
C LEU A 91 24.72 -6.25 14.50
N ARG A 92 24.40 -6.14 15.79
CA ARG A 92 23.04 -5.85 16.26
C ARG A 92 22.48 -4.57 15.65
N ASP A 93 23.29 -3.52 15.52
CA ASP A 93 22.85 -2.24 14.95
C ASP A 93 22.47 -2.38 13.48
N TRP A 94 23.25 -3.12 12.72
CA TRP A 94 22.99 -3.37 11.30
C TRP A 94 21.76 -4.28 11.10
N VAL A 95 21.63 -5.33 11.91
CA VAL A 95 20.45 -6.21 11.88
C VAL A 95 19.20 -5.41 12.23
N GLY A 96 19.27 -4.53 13.22
CA GLY A 96 18.18 -3.65 13.58
C GLY A 96 17.76 -2.74 12.44
N ALA A 97 18.69 -2.14 11.74
CA ALA A 97 18.42 -1.28 10.57
C ALA A 97 17.81 -2.06 9.41
N LEU A 98 18.05 -3.36 9.30
CA LEU A 98 17.45 -4.22 8.30
C LEU A 98 16.02 -4.63 8.67
N VAL A 99 15.78 -4.98 9.92
CA VAL A 99 14.52 -5.60 10.38
C VAL A 99 13.48 -4.58 10.87
N ARG A 100 13.89 -3.58 11.66
CA ARG A 100 12.98 -2.62 12.27
C ARG A 100 12.12 -1.81 11.29
N PRO A 101 12.61 -1.39 10.12
CA PRO A 101 11.76 -0.68 9.16
C PRO A 101 10.50 -1.46 8.80
N LEU A 102 10.63 -2.76 8.61
CA LEU A 102 9.50 -3.63 8.29
C LEU A 102 8.58 -3.82 9.50
N THR A 103 9.13 -4.18 10.66
CA THR A 103 8.33 -4.44 11.86
C THR A 103 7.63 -3.18 12.36
N ASP A 104 8.28 -2.03 12.34
CA ASP A 104 7.68 -0.76 12.74
C ASP A 104 6.54 -0.37 11.79
N HIS A 105 6.75 -0.55 10.49
CA HIS A 105 5.70 -0.28 9.50
C HIS A 105 4.48 -1.17 9.71
N LEU A 106 4.69 -2.48 9.84
CA LEU A 106 3.59 -3.43 10.04
C LEU A 106 2.85 -3.19 11.35
N SER A 107 3.57 -2.85 12.42
CA SER A 107 2.97 -2.56 13.73
C SER A 107 2.12 -1.28 13.72
N ALA A 108 2.42 -0.35 12.83
CA ALA A 108 1.70 0.92 12.70
C ALA A 108 0.44 0.82 11.83
N LEU A 109 0.22 -0.31 11.15
CA LEU A 109 -0.98 -0.50 10.32
C LEU A 109 -2.23 -0.50 11.20
N GLY A 110 -3.19 0.38 10.89
CA GLY A 110 -4.43 0.52 11.65
C GLY A 110 -5.54 -0.45 11.22
N THR A 111 -5.37 -1.13 10.10
CA THR A 111 -6.35 -2.06 9.51
C THR A 111 -5.65 -3.31 9.00
N PRO A 112 -6.38 -4.43 8.87
CA PRO A 112 -5.83 -5.62 8.23
C PRO A 112 -5.32 -5.31 6.83
N SER A 113 -4.22 -5.92 6.45
CA SER A 113 -3.64 -5.77 5.12
C SER A 113 -3.08 -7.11 4.63
N TRP A 114 -3.33 -7.39 3.36
CA TRP A 114 -2.72 -8.52 2.68
C TRP A 114 -1.19 -8.47 2.72
N TYR A 115 -0.63 -7.27 2.71
CA TYR A 115 0.83 -7.10 2.76
C TYR A 115 1.43 -7.66 4.07
N ALA A 116 0.71 -7.53 5.17
CA ALA A 116 1.15 -8.06 6.45
C ALA A 116 1.04 -9.59 6.53
#